data_bb52cc6dcd0911b39604c4a2309dfece
#
_entry.id   bb52cc6dcd0911b39604c4a2309dfece
#
_cell.length_a   1.000
_cell.length_b   1.000
_cell.length_c   1.000
_cell.angle_alpha   90.00
_cell.angle_beta   90.00
_cell.angle_gamma   90.00
#
_symmetry.space_group_name_H-M   'P 1'
#
loop_
_entity.id
_entity.type
_entity.pdbx_description
1 polymer ?
#
loop_
_entity_poly.entity_id
_entity_poly.type
_entity_poly.pdbx_seq_one_letter_code
_entity_poly.pdbx_strand_id
1 'polypeptide(L)'
;MYSSIKQIVVMNISGLIITYNEEKNIQAVLESFDFCNEIVVIDSFSTDKTVEIAKKFPNVKVVQNTFEDFTKQRNLALDSAKNDWVLFLDGDERLTPALKQEIIGELNKPGQKDAYYFYRKFFFAQKPIHCSGTQSDKNFRLFRKSKARYMAGKKVHETLEVNGTIGILKNKLLHYSVSDYESYRKKMIHYGVLKGKELAAKGKKYNVLVQYLKTAFK
;
A
#
# COMPACT_ATOMS: atom_id res chain seq x y z
N MET A 1 20.37 -29.00 -19.61
CA MET A 1 19.79 -28.11 -18.57
C MET A 1 18.53 -27.48 -19.15
N TYR A 2 17.37 -28.01 -18.82
CA TYR A 2 16.08 -27.39 -19.21
C TYR A 2 15.82 -26.20 -18.28
N SER A 3 15.96 -25.01 -18.82
CA SER A 3 15.43 -23.81 -18.17
C SER A 3 13.91 -23.95 -18.10
N SER A 4 13.39 -24.26 -16.93
CA SER A 4 11.95 -24.28 -16.66
C SER A 4 11.46 -22.83 -16.80
N ILE A 5 10.89 -22.48 -17.94
CA ILE A 5 10.14 -21.24 -18.12
C ILE A 5 8.95 -21.36 -17.14
N LYS A 6 9.06 -20.70 -15.99
CA LYS A 6 7.91 -20.58 -15.06
C LYS A 6 6.81 -19.88 -15.82
N GLN A 7 5.80 -20.61 -16.22
CA GLN A 7 4.59 -20.06 -16.83
C GLN A 7 3.96 -19.12 -15.81
N ILE A 8 3.94 -17.82 -16.12
CA ILE A 8 3.30 -16.81 -15.27
C ILE A 8 1.81 -17.03 -15.38
N VAL A 9 1.18 -17.45 -14.29
CA VAL A 9 -0.28 -17.55 -14.22
C VAL A 9 -0.83 -16.15 -14.08
N VAL A 10 -1.44 -15.62 -15.13
CA VAL A 10 -2.11 -14.33 -15.11
C VAL A 10 -3.51 -14.51 -14.51
N MET A 11 -3.83 -13.71 -13.50
CA MET A 11 -5.10 -13.77 -12.77
C MET A 11 -5.96 -12.52 -13.04
N ASN A 12 -7.28 -12.70 -12.97
CA ASN A 12 -8.24 -11.58 -13.07
C ASN A 12 -8.21 -10.70 -11.79
N ILE A 13 -7.11 -10.01 -11.61
CA ILE A 13 -6.83 -9.09 -10.50
C ILE A 13 -6.37 -7.77 -11.10
N SER A 14 -6.90 -6.66 -10.58
CA SER A 14 -6.36 -5.32 -10.83
C SER A 14 -5.36 -4.96 -9.74
N GLY A 15 -4.07 -4.79 -10.10
CA GLY A 15 -3.07 -4.16 -9.26
C GLY A 15 -3.35 -2.66 -9.17
N LEU A 16 -3.38 -2.09 -7.97
CA LEU A 16 -3.67 -0.67 -7.76
C LEU A 16 -2.53 0.01 -7.02
N ILE A 17 -2.13 1.18 -7.52
CA ILE A 17 -1.09 2.02 -6.91
C ILE A 17 -1.58 3.48 -6.93
N ILE A 18 -1.34 4.20 -5.83
CA ILE A 18 -1.34 5.67 -5.83
C ILE A 18 0.11 6.13 -5.72
N THR A 19 0.49 7.17 -6.46
CA THR A 19 1.90 7.57 -6.55
C THR A 19 2.08 9.08 -6.70
N TYR A 20 3.23 9.56 -6.20
CA TYR A 20 3.75 10.91 -6.40
C TYR A 20 5.27 10.91 -6.23
N ASN A 21 6.02 11.17 -7.32
CA ASN A 21 7.48 11.24 -7.34
C ASN A 21 8.16 9.97 -6.77
N GLU A 22 7.84 8.82 -7.36
CA GLU A 22 8.33 7.49 -6.95
C GLU A 22 9.24 6.84 -8.01
N GLU A 23 10.00 7.62 -8.81
CA GLU A 23 10.85 7.09 -9.89
C GLU A 23 11.79 5.97 -9.44
N LYS A 24 12.27 6.00 -8.17
CA LYS A 24 13.16 5.00 -7.59
C LYS A 24 12.45 3.69 -7.24
N ASN A 25 11.15 3.73 -7.05
CA ASN A 25 10.36 2.63 -6.50
C ASN A 25 9.35 2.04 -7.48
N ILE A 26 8.82 2.87 -8.40
CA ILE A 26 7.68 2.50 -9.24
C ILE A 26 7.93 1.24 -10.07
N GLN A 27 9.13 1.04 -10.64
CA GLN A 27 9.45 -0.14 -11.40
C GLN A 27 9.28 -1.41 -10.57
N ALA A 28 9.90 -1.46 -9.39
CA ALA A 28 9.91 -2.65 -8.55
C ALA A 28 8.53 -2.98 -7.94
N VAL A 29 7.65 -1.98 -7.70
CA VAL A 29 6.27 -2.27 -7.29
C VAL A 29 5.44 -2.79 -8.47
N LEU A 30 5.64 -2.26 -9.69
CA LEU A 30 4.98 -2.76 -10.89
C LEU A 30 5.37 -4.20 -11.20
N GLU A 31 6.65 -4.56 -11.06
CA GLU A 31 7.14 -5.93 -11.20
C GLU A 31 6.50 -6.90 -10.18
N SER A 32 6.08 -6.40 -9.01
CA SER A 32 5.34 -7.20 -8.03
C SER A 32 3.97 -7.64 -8.53
N PHE A 33 3.39 -6.95 -9.50
CA PHE A 33 2.07 -7.24 -10.09
C PHE A 33 2.12 -8.07 -11.37
N ASP A 34 3.21 -8.75 -11.68
CA ASP A 34 3.42 -9.52 -12.91
C ASP A 34 2.35 -10.60 -13.18
N PHE A 35 1.61 -11.03 -12.15
CA PHE A 35 0.51 -11.98 -12.24
C PHE A 35 -0.88 -11.31 -12.35
N CYS A 36 -0.96 -9.97 -12.27
CA CYS A 36 -2.20 -9.22 -12.47
C CYS A 36 -2.44 -8.98 -13.97
N ASN A 37 -3.68 -9.14 -14.43
CA ASN A 37 -4.00 -8.88 -15.84
C ASN A 37 -4.17 -7.38 -16.16
N GLU A 38 -4.29 -6.54 -15.12
CA GLU A 38 -4.39 -5.09 -15.22
C GLU A 38 -3.64 -4.44 -14.05
N ILE A 39 -3.00 -3.30 -14.31
CA ILE A 39 -2.45 -2.43 -13.27
C ILE A 39 -2.97 -1.00 -13.49
N VAL A 40 -3.52 -0.39 -12.45
CA VAL A 40 -3.97 1.01 -12.46
C VAL A 40 -3.07 1.82 -11.55
N VAL A 41 -2.43 2.84 -12.11
CA VAL A 41 -1.59 3.80 -11.39
C VAL A 41 -2.32 5.14 -11.36
N ILE A 42 -2.69 5.62 -10.18
CA ILE A 42 -3.20 6.97 -9.98
C ILE A 42 -2.02 7.86 -9.60
N ASP A 43 -1.61 8.69 -10.53
CA ASP A 43 -0.47 9.58 -10.37
C ASP A 43 -0.93 11.00 -10.00
N SER A 44 -0.33 11.55 -8.95
CA SER A 44 -0.66 12.90 -8.43
C SER A 44 0.17 14.00 -9.12
N PHE A 45 0.32 13.93 -10.46
CA PHE A 45 1.14 14.83 -11.28
C PHE A 45 2.62 14.80 -10.87
N SER A 46 3.22 13.61 -10.89
CA SER A 46 4.67 13.44 -10.67
C SER A 46 5.48 14.28 -11.66
N THR A 47 6.55 14.89 -11.16
CA THR A 47 7.47 15.74 -11.90
C THR A 47 8.80 15.05 -12.24
N ASP A 48 8.99 13.83 -11.73
CA ASP A 48 10.12 12.94 -12.01
C ASP A 48 9.77 11.91 -13.10
N LYS A 49 10.56 10.86 -13.25
CA LYS A 49 10.36 9.81 -14.27
C LYS A 49 9.30 8.76 -13.91
N THR A 50 8.54 8.94 -12.83
CA THR A 50 7.53 7.95 -12.36
C THR A 50 6.59 7.53 -13.49
N VAL A 51 5.95 8.48 -14.14
CA VAL A 51 4.96 8.22 -15.21
C VAL A 51 5.61 7.60 -16.46
N GLU A 52 6.81 8.07 -16.83
CA GLU A 52 7.57 7.52 -17.95
C GLU A 52 7.88 6.04 -17.74
N ILE A 53 8.35 5.69 -16.53
CA ILE A 53 8.66 4.30 -16.16
C ILE A 53 7.39 3.44 -16.15
N ALA A 54 6.31 3.94 -15.57
CA ALA A 54 5.04 3.20 -15.48
C ALA A 54 4.48 2.86 -16.87
N LYS A 55 4.56 3.78 -17.83
CA LYS A 55 4.08 3.57 -19.21
C LYS A 55 4.88 2.53 -20.01
N LYS A 56 6.03 2.08 -19.54
CA LYS A 56 6.80 1.00 -20.19
C LYS A 56 6.18 -0.38 -19.98
N PHE A 57 5.25 -0.53 -19.02
CA PHE A 57 4.57 -1.79 -18.74
C PHE A 57 3.27 -1.88 -19.55
N PRO A 58 3.09 -2.92 -20.36
CA PRO A 58 1.99 -2.98 -21.35
C PRO A 58 0.61 -3.11 -20.74
N ASN A 59 0.50 -3.66 -19.51
CA ASN A 59 -0.77 -3.84 -18.79
C ASN A 59 -1.04 -2.70 -17.79
N VAL A 60 -0.27 -1.61 -17.82
CA VAL A 60 -0.42 -0.46 -16.94
C VAL A 60 -1.28 0.63 -17.59
N LYS A 61 -2.30 1.06 -16.85
CA LYS A 61 -3.10 2.25 -17.13
C LYS A 61 -2.72 3.34 -16.13
N VAL A 62 -2.15 4.45 -16.61
CA VAL A 62 -1.87 5.63 -15.78
C VAL A 62 -3.03 6.61 -15.88
N VAL A 63 -3.54 7.04 -14.72
CA VAL A 63 -4.56 8.10 -14.58
C VAL A 63 -3.94 9.21 -13.73
N GLN A 64 -3.85 10.41 -14.27
CA GLN A 64 -3.39 11.58 -13.51
C GLN A 64 -4.56 12.27 -12.82
N ASN A 65 -4.42 12.54 -11.52
CA ASN A 65 -5.44 13.19 -10.72
C ASN A 65 -4.80 14.06 -9.63
N THR A 66 -5.32 15.26 -9.45
CA THR A 66 -4.86 16.15 -8.37
C THR A 66 -5.10 15.51 -7.01
N PHE A 67 -4.06 15.48 -6.18
CA PHE A 67 -4.18 14.94 -4.84
C PHE A 67 -5.00 15.87 -3.94
N GLU A 68 -6.13 15.40 -3.47
CA GLU A 68 -6.91 16.09 -2.44
C GLU A 68 -6.71 15.42 -1.06
N ASP A 69 -6.95 14.11 -1.00
CA ASP A 69 -6.68 13.25 0.14
C ASP A 69 -6.49 11.78 -0.29
N PHE A 70 -5.96 10.97 0.61
CA PHE A 70 -5.70 9.54 0.34
C PHE A 70 -6.98 8.75 0.05
N THR A 71 -8.10 9.06 0.71
CA THR A 71 -9.38 8.37 0.52
C THR A 71 -9.89 8.54 -0.91
N LYS A 72 -9.87 9.78 -1.43
CA LYS A 72 -10.30 10.09 -2.80
C LYS A 72 -9.41 9.40 -3.82
N GLN A 73 -8.06 9.49 -3.66
CA GLN A 73 -7.12 8.84 -4.57
C GLN A 73 -7.32 7.31 -4.60
N ARG A 74 -7.47 6.67 -3.43
CA ARG A 74 -7.67 5.22 -3.35
C ARG A 74 -9.03 4.81 -3.94
N ASN A 75 -10.08 5.57 -3.68
CA ASN A 75 -11.40 5.30 -4.28
C ASN A 75 -11.38 5.48 -5.80
N LEU A 76 -10.68 6.49 -6.31
CA LEU A 76 -10.49 6.65 -7.77
C LEU A 76 -9.77 5.44 -8.39
N ALA A 77 -8.77 4.88 -7.70
CA ALA A 77 -8.11 3.66 -8.13
C ALA A 77 -9.08 2.47 -8.19
N LEU A 78 -9.93 2.30 -7.16
CA LEU A 78 -10.97 1.26 -7.15
C LEU A 78 -11.97 1.44 -8.30
N ASP A 79 -12.43 2.66 -8.54
CA ASP A 79 -13.39 2.97 -9.60
C ASP A 79 -12.79 2.76 -11.01
N SER A 80 -11.46 2.93 -11.15
CA SER A 80 -10.73 2.74 -12.39
C SER A 80 -10.40 1.29 -12.71
N ALA A 81 -10.49 0.39 -11.73
CA ALA A 81 -10.20 -1.04 -11.87
C ALA A 81 -11.31 -1.78 -12.62
N LYS A 82 -10.95 -2.70 -13.53
CA LYS A 82 -11.91 -3.56 -14.26
C LYS A 82 -12.36 -4.75 -13.43
N ASN A 83 -11.42 -5.39 -12.71
CA ASN A 83 -11.70 -6.61 -11.98
C ASN A 83 -12.31 -6.31 -10.61
N ASP A 84 -13.09 -7.29 -10.09
CA ASP A 84 -13.61 -7.22 -8.73
C ASP A 84 -12.53 -7.50 -7.68
N TRP A 85 -11.61 -8.45 -7.95
CA TRP A 85 -10.43 -8.62 -7.12
C TRP A 85 -9.41 -7.51 -7.38
N VAL A 86 -9.02 -6.83 -6.31
CA VAL A 86 -8.00 -5.79 -6.35
C VAL A 86 -6.88 -6.10 -5.35
N LEU A 87 -5.65 -5.84 -5.79
CA LEU A 87 -4.45 -5.88 -4.94
C LEU A 87 -3.88 -4.47 -4.86
N PHE A 88 -3.98 -3.85 -3.70
CA PHE A 88 -3.54 -2.46 -3.49
C PHE A 88 -2.16 -2.45 -2.83
N LEU A 89 -1.15 -1.85 -3.48
CA LEU A 89 0.18 -1.63 -2.90
C LEU A 89 0.53 -0.15 -2.90
N ASP A 90 1.26 0.28 -1.89
CA ASP A 90 1.91 1.59 -1.88
C ASP A 90 3.22 1.53 -2.68
N GLY A 91 3.73 2.66 -3.18
CA GLY A 91 4.92 2.69 -4.04
C GLY A 91 6.18 2.09 -3.40
N ASP A 92 6.26 2.13 -2.08
CA ASP A 92 7.35 1.60 -1.26
C ASP A 92 7.11 0.17 -0.73
N GLU A 93 6.07 -0.54 -1.23
CA GLU A 93 5.76 -1.93 -0.85
C GLU A 93 6.15 -2.92 -1.95
N ARG A 94 6.52 -4.15 -1.57
CA ARG A 94 6.90 -5.24 -2.49
C ARG A 94 6.34 -6.57 -2.02
N LEU A 95 5.84 -7.38 -2.95
CA LEU A 95 5.49 -8.76 -2.68
C LEU A 95 6.75 -9.63 -2.61
N THR A 96 6.77 -10.54 -1.64
CA THR A 96 7.72 -11.66 -1.68
C THR A 96 7.20 -12.75 -2.63
N PRO A 97 8.07 -13.58 -3.22
CA PRO A 97 7.62 -14.76 -4.01
C PRO A 97 6.67 -15.67 -3.23
N ALA A 98 6.91 -15.86 -1.93
CA ALA A 98 6.05 -16.66 -1.06
C ALA A 98 4.66 -16.02 -0.87
N LEU A 99 4.59 -14.70 -0.65
CA LEU A 99 3.30 -13.99 -0.53
C LEU A 99 2.53 -14.03 -1.85
N LYS A 100 3.20 -13.85 -2.98
CA LYS A 100 2.58 -13.96 -4.30
C LYS A 100 1.96 -15.35 -4.52
N GLN A 101 2.68 -16.42 -4.21
CA GLN A 101 2.15 -17.78 -4.33
C GLN A 101 0.98 -18.02 -3.36
N GLU A 102 1.03 -17.47 -2.15
CA GLU A 102 -0.07 -17.54 -1.20
C GLU A 102 -1.33 -16.82 -1.73
N ILE A 103 -1.18 -15.63 -2.32
CA ILE A 103 -2.30 -14.90 -2.97
C ILE A 103 -2.94 -15.75 -4.07
N ILE A 104 -2.12 -16.26 -4.99
CA ILE A 104 -2.59 -17.10 -6.09
C ILE A 104 -3.32 -18.34 -5.55
N GLY A 105 -2.74 -19.00 -4.55
CA GLY A 105 -3.32 -20.16 -3.91
C GLY A 105 -4.66 -19.86 -3.22
N GLU A 106 -4.75 -18.74 -2.49
CA GLU A 106 -6.00 -18.34 -1.82
C GLU A 106 -7.12 -18.04 -2.81
N LEU A 107 -6.82 -17.34 -3.91
CA LEU A 107 -7.83 -16.96 -4.90
C LEU A 107 -8.32 -18.15 -5.76
N ASN A 108 -7.55 -19.24 -5.81
CA ASN A 108 -7.96 -20.47 -6.50
C ASN A 108 -8.72 -21.46 -5.60
N LYS A 109 -8.84 -21.21 -4.30
CA LYS A 109 -9.58 -22.06 -3.37
C LYS A 109 -11.10 -21.80 -3.47
N PRO A 110 -11.94 -22.81 -3.30
CA PRO A 110 -13.36 -22.59 -3.04
C PRO A 110 -13.53 -21.94 -1.66
N GLY A 111 -14.48 -20.99 -1.56
CA GLY A 111 -14.80 -20.33 -0.29
C GLY A 111 -13.74 -19.33 0.20
N GLN A 112 -12.98 -18.70 -0.72
CA GLN A 112 -12.07 -17.61 -0.38
C GLN A 112 -12.80 -16.47 0.34
N LYS A 113 -12.10 -15.77 1.21
CA LYS A 113 -12.62 -14.60 1.93
C LYS A 113 -12.78 -13.41 0.99
N ASP A 114 -13.55 -12.40 1.40
CA ASP A 114 -13.79 -11.19 0.59
C ASP A 114 -12.66 -10.17 0.69
N ALA A 115 -11.89 -10.21 1.79
CA ALA A 115 -10.73 -9.35 2.00
C ALA A 115 -9.67 -10.05 2.86
N TYR A 116 -8.41 -9.67 2.63
CA TYR A 116 -7.27 -10.21 3.37
C TYR A 116 -6.38 -9.11 3.93
N TYR A 117 -6.03 -9.25 5.22
CA TYR A 117 -4.96 -8.49 5.84
C TYR A 117 -3.60 -9.08 5.49
N PHE A 118 -2.64 -8.18 5.24
CA PHE A 118 -1.23 -8.51 5.09
C PHE A 118 -0.47 -7.92 6.26
N TYR A 119 0.35 -8.73 6.93
CA TYR A 119 1.36 -8.21 7.85
C TYR A 119 2.50 -7.59 7.06
N ARG A 120 3.10 -6.51 7.57
CA ARG A 120 4.21 -5.81 6.93
C ARG A 120 5.53 -6.11 7.63
N LYS A 121 6.62 -6.21 6.84
CA LYS A 121 8.00 -6.23 7.31
C LYS A 121 8.65 -4.92 6.91
N PHE A 122 8.97 -4.10 7.89
CA PHE A 122 9.51 -2.77 7.67
C PHE A 122 11.02 -2.78 7.48
N PHE A 123 11.50 -1.87 6.64
CA PHE A 123 12.90 -1.63 6.37
C PHE A 123 13.25 -0.16 6.61
N PHE A 124 14.43 0.06 7.22
CA PHE A 124 15.08 1.34 7.35
C PHE A 124 16.44 1.26 6.67
N ALA A 125 16.72 2.12 5.69
CA ALA A 125 17.96 2.10 4.93
C ALA A 125 18.37 0.67 4.49
N GLN A 126 17.46 -0.07 3.87
CA GLN A 126 17.61 -1.47 3.39
C GLN A 126 17.79 -2.53 4.51
N LYS A 127 17.81 -2.14 5.79
CA LYS A 127 17.92 -3.09 6.90
C LYS A 127 16.54 -3.38 7.50
N PRO A 128 16.18 -4.66 7.74
CA PRO A 128 14.90 -4.98 8.36
C PRO A 128 14.85 -4.50 9.80
N ILE A 129 13.71 -3.93 10.19
CA ILE A 129 13.43 -3.52 11.57
C ILE A 129 12.76 -4.71 12.29
N HIS A 130 13.36 -5.17 13.39
CA HIS A 130 12.86 -6.30 14.18
C HIS A 130 12.16 -5.86 15.47
N CYS A 131 12.37 -4.62 15.91
CA CYS A 131 11.78 -4.01 17.10
C CYS A 131 11.01 -2.74 16.70
N SER A 132 10.27 -2.11 17.56
CA SER A 132 9.52 -0.86 17.37
C SER A 132 8.00 -0.99 17.25
N GLY A 133 7.43 -2.15 17.61
CA GLY A 133 5.97 -2.35 17.58
C GLY A 133 5.35 -2.44 16.18
N THR A 134 6.18 -2.45 15.11
CA THR A 134 5.70 -2.56 13.72
C THR A 134 5.38 -4.00 13.29
N GLN A 135 5.71 -4.99 14.11
CA GLN A 135 5.57 -6.43 13.77
C GLN A 135 4.12 -6.88 13.67
N SER A 136 3.21 -6.21 14.37
CA SER A 136 1.77 -6.48 14.35
C SER A 136 1.00 -5.57 13.38
N ASP A 137 1.71 -4.68 12.68
CA ASP A 137 1.10 -3.78 11.72
C ASP A 137 0.58 -4.55 10.52
N LYS A 138 -0.71 -4.39 10.25
CA LYS A 138 -1.40 -5.07 9.16
C LYS A 138 -2.40 -4.15 8.49
N ASN A 139 -2.51 -4.28 7.16
CA ASN A 139 -3.45 -3.53 6.36
C ASN A 139 -4.16 -4.44 5.37
N PHE A 140 -5.36 -4.08 4.99
CA PHE A 140 -6.01 -4.70 3.84
C PHE A 140 -5.24 -4.36 2.57
N ARG A 141 -4.86 -5.39 1.80
CA ARG A 141 -4.17 -5.22 0.53
C ARG A 141 -4.83 -5.98 -0.61
N LEU A 142 -5.51 -7.10 -0.34
CA LEU A 142 -6.21 -7.92 -1.30
C LEU A 142 -7.69 -7.99 -0.90
N PHE A 143 -8.60 -7.55 -1.78
CA PHE A 143 -10.04 -7.54 -1.47
C PHE A 143 -10.91 -7.42 -2.72
N ARG A 144 -12.19 -7.75 -2.58
CA ARG A 144 -13.20 -7.49 -3.61
C ARG A 144 -13.66 -6.03 -3.53
N LYS A 145 -13.52 -5.28 -4.62
CA LYS A 145 -13.97 -3.87 -4.66
C LYS A 145 -15.47 -3.71 -4.49
N SER A 146 -16.26 -4.72 -4.89
CA SER A 146 -17.71 -4.77 -4.66
C SER A 146 -18.09 -4.91 -3.18
N LYS A 147 -17.17 -5.32 -2.33
CA LYS A 147 -17.35 -5.53 -0.88
C LYS A 147 -16.58 -4.55 0.00
N ALA A 148 -15.82 -3.63 -0.59
CA ALA A 148 -14.95 -2.75 0.18
C ALA A 148 -14.85 -1.35 -0.40
N ARG A 149 -14.82 -0.34 0.49
CA ARG A 149 -14.68 1.06 0.11
C ARG A 149 -13.89 1.84 1.15
N TYR A 150 -13.08 2.79 0.74
CA TYR A 150 -12.41 3.71 1.65
C TYR A 150 -13.38 4.79 2.12
N MET A 151 -13.51 4.91 3.45
CA MET A 151 -14.46 5.82 4.08
C MET A 151 -13.91 7.24 4.22
N ALA A 152 -14.72 8.23 3.82
CA ALA A 152 -14.38 9.64 3.99
C ALA A 152 -14.33 10.02 5.50
N GLY A 153 -13.51 11.03 5.83
CA GLY A 153 -13.52 11.65 7.16
C GLY A 153 -12.26 11.50 8.00
N LYS A 154 -11.24 10.73 7.55
CA LYS A 154 -9.93 10.69 8.21
C LYS A 154 -8.84 11.17 7.25
N LYS A 155 -8.21 12.31 7.56
CA LYS A 155 -7.17 12.91 6.69
C LYS A 155 -5.84 12.13 6.68
N VAL A 156 -5.55 11.32 7.68
CA VAL A 156 -4.20 10.71 7.88
C VAL A 156 -4.24 9.19 8.00
N HIS A 157 -5.37 8.58 8.31
CA HIS A 157 -5.51 7.12 8.39
C HIS A 157 -6.86 6.74 7.77
N GLU A 158 -6.85 6.59 6.46
CA GLU A 158 -7.99 6.09 5.73
C GLU A 158 -8.34 4.67 6.23
N THR A 159 -9.62 4.44 6.42
CA THR A 159 -10.13 3.14 6.84
C THR A 159 -10.84 2.50 5.66
N LEU A 160 -10.42 1.28 5.28
CA LEU A 160 -11.17 0.45 4.37
C LEU A 160 -12.29 -0.22 5.16
N GLU A 161 -13.53 0.06 4.81
CA GLU A 161 -14.70 -0.69 5.29
C GLU A 161 -14.91 -1.90 4.40
N VAL A 162 -15.08 -3.06 5.00
CA VAL A 162 -15.29 -4.34 4.31
C VAL A 162 -16.62 -4.92 4.74
N ASN A 163 -17.54 -5.07 3.79
CA ASN A 163 -18.82 -5.76 3.99
C ASN A 163 -18.69 -7.20 3.48
N GLY A 164 -18.10 -8.06 4.29
CA GLY A 164 -17.83 -9.45 3.92
C GLY A 164 -16.92 -10.18 4.89
N THR A 165 -16.47 -11.35 4.47
CA THR A 165 -15.61 -12.22 5.26
C THR A 165 -14.15 -11.79 5.14
N ILE A 166 -13.41 -11.84 6.26
CA ILE A 166 -12.03 -11.36 6.35
C ILE A 166 -11.08 -12.51 6.65
N GLY A 167 -9.96 -12.56 5.92
CA GLY A 167 -8.85 -13.47 6.15
C GLY A 167 -7.55 -12.72 6.47
N ILE A 168 -6.51 -13.48 6.80
CA ILE A 168 -5.15 -12.97 7.03
C ILE A 168 -4.18 -13.87 6.28
N LEU A 169 -3.29 -13.29 5.48
CA LEU A 169 -2.21 -14.03 4.84
C LEU A 169 -1.02 -14.18 5.81
N LYS A 170 -0.31 -15.30 5.70
CA LYS A 170 0.78 -15.67 6.60
C LYS A 170 2.11 -14.99 6.22
N ASN A 171 2.36 -14.91 4.90
CA ASN A 171 3.57 -14.28 4.39
C ASN A 171 3.48 -12.77 4.48
N LYS A 172 4.63 -12.12 4.71
CA LYS A 172 4.69 -10.67 4.96
C LYS A 172 4.97 -9.90 3.68
N LEU A 173 4.31 -8.75 3.56
CA LEU A 173 4.61 -7.71 2.59
C LEU A 173 5.88 -6.95 3.03
N LEU A 174 6.80 -6.69 2.11
CA LEU A 174 7.98 -5.85 2.39
C LEU A 174 7.59 -4.38 2.26
N HIS A 175 8.00 -3.55 3.21
CA HIS A 175 7.69 -2.12 3.24
C HIS A 175 8.98 -1.32 3.46
N TYR A 176 9.47 -0.71 2.39
CA TYR A 176 10.69 0.11 2.36
C TYR A 176 10.39 1.57 2.70
N SER A 177 9.77 1.79 3.86
CA SER A 177 9.17 3.07 4.25
C SER A 177 10.15 4.23 4.42
N VAL A 178 11.43 3.94 4.55
CA VAL A 178 12.48 4.94 4.81
C VAL A 178 13.78 4.54 4.13
N SER A 179 14.26 5.38 3.20
CA SER A 179 15.53 5.16 2.47
C SER A 179 16.76 5.52 3.29
N ASP A 180 16.67 6.58 4.12
CA ASP A 180 17.77 7.16 4.89
C ASP A 180 17.24 8.00 6.05
N TYR A 181 18.16 8.46 6.92
CA TYR A 181 17.83 9.26 8.10
C TYR A 181 17.17 10.61 7.76
N GLU A 182 17.61 11.29 6.71
CA GLU A 182 17.04 12.58 6.31
C GLU A 182 15.60 12.44 5.82
N SER A 183 15.31 11.42 5.03
CA SER A 183 13.96 11.06 4.60
C SER A 183 13.07 10.76 5.81
N TYR A 184 13.60 9.99 6.78
CA TYR A 184 12.89 9.71 8.03
C TYR A 184 12.56 10.99 8.80
N ARG A 185 13.57 11.86 9.00
CA ARG A 185 13.39 13.13 9.71
C ARG A 185 12.33 14.02 9.07
N LYS A 186 12.39 14.18 7.75
CA LYS A 186 11.40 14.96 6.99
C LYS A 186 9.99 14.37 7.14
N LYS A 187 9.86 13.04 7.03
CA LYS A 187 8.58 12.32 7.20
C LYS A 187 8.01 12.51 8.61
N MET A 188 8.85 12.39 9.65
CA MET A 188 8.42 12.58 11.04
C MET A 188 7.98 14.02 11.33
N ILE A 189 8.70 15.03 10.82
CA ILE A 189 8.31 16.43 10.94
C ILE A 189 6.96 16.66 10.24
N HIS A 190 6.79 16.16 9.02
CA HIS A 190 5.55 16.30 8.27
C HIS A 190 4.35 15.70 9.03
N TYR A 191 4.47 14.45 9.51
CA TYR A 191 3.41 13.82 10.31
C TYR A 191 3.16 14.53 11.63
N GLY A 192 4.21 15.05 12.28
CA GLY A 192 4.09 15.87 13.49
C GLY A 192 3.24 17.12 13.25
N VAL A 193 3.49 17.82 12.14
CA VAL A 193 2.71 19.01 11.74
C VAL A 193 1.25 18.66 11.44
N LEU A 194 1.02 17.59 10.67
CA LEU A 194 -0.35 17.13 10.36
C LEU A 194 -1.11 16.75 11.64
N LYS A 195 -0.46 16.02 12.54
CA LYS A 195 -1.05 15.63 13.82
C LYS A 195 -1.32 16.83 14.72
N GLY A 196 -0.41 17.79 14.76
CA GLY A 196 -0.61 19.05 15.47
C GLY A 196 -1.84 19.81 14.97
N LYS A 197 -2.00 19.95 13.65
CA LYS A 197 -3.19 20.57 13.03
C LYS A 197 -4.48 19.82 13.36
N GLU A 198 -4.47 18.50 13.33
CA GLU A 198 -5.64 17.67 13.71
C GLU A 198 -6.03 17.88 15.18
N LEU A 199 -5.06 17.91 16.10
CA LEU A 199 -5.33 18.13 17.53
C LEU A 199 -5.85 19.54 17.81
N ALA A 200 -5.27 20.54 17.15
CA ALA A 200 -5.72 21.92 17.25
C ALA A 200 -7.18 22.09 16.77
N ALA A 201 -7.52 21.48 15.63
CA ALA A 201 -8.88 21.48 15.10
C ALA A 201 -9.90 20.81 16.04
N LYS A 202 -9.44 19.84 16.86
CA LYS A 202 -10.26 19.16 17.89
C LYS A 202 -10.27 19.90 19.25
N GLY A 203 -9.66 21.09 19.35
CA GLY A 203 -9.53 21.84 20.60
C GLY A 203 -8.70 21.13 21.68
N LYS A 204 -7.91 20.11 21.34
CA LYS A 204 -7.11 19.36 22.29
C LYS A 204 -5.79 20.07 22.55
N LYS A 205 -5.54 20.41 23.82
CA LYS A 205 -4.22 20.91 24.27
C LYS A 205 -3.21 19.78 24.22
N TYR A 206 -2.05 20.02 23.60
CA TYR A 206 -0.94 19.09 23.55
C TYR A 206 -0.13 19.19 24.85
N ASN A 207 -0.08 18.11 25.63
CA ASN A 207 0.76 18.04 26.84
C ASN A 207 2.04 17.25 26.48
N VAL A 208 3.15 17.97 26.34
CA VAL A 208 4.45 17.43 25.96
C VAL A 208 4.93 16.35 26.96
N LEU A 209 4.73 16.59 28.25
CA LEU A 209 5.19 15.65 29.32
C LEU A 209 4.44 14.33 29.24
N VAL A 210 3.10 14.39 29.10
CA VAL A 210 2.27 13.18 28.96
C VAL A 210 2.63 12.39 27.71
N GLN A 211 2.95 13.07 26.62
CA GLN A 211 3.34 12.40 25.36
C GLN A 211 4.73 11.78 25.47
N TYR A 212 5.68 12.47 26.11
CA TYR A 212 7.00 11.93 26.38
C TYR A 212 6.94 10.66 27.21
N LEU A 213 6.18 10.67 28.32
CA LEU A 213 5.99 9.50 29.17
C LEU A 213 5.34 8.33 28.41
N LYS A 214 4.32 8.59 27.58
CA LYS A 214 3.69 7.55 26.73
C LYS A 214 4.65 6.94 25.70
N THR A 215 5.67 7.67 25.27
CA THR A 215 6.66 7.17 24.29
C THR A 215 7.80 6.43 24.97
N ALA A 216 8.18 6.84 26.19
CA ALA A 216 9.25 6.22 26.96
C ALA A 216 8.86 4.86 27.57
N PHE A 217 7.55 4.61 27.75
CA PHE A 217 7.02 3.37 28.35
C PHE A 217 6.27 2.46 27.33
N LYS A 218 6.54 2.60 26.03
CA LYS A 218 6.14 1.68 24.97
C LYS A 218 7.34 0.85 24.50
#